data_a2cce06170d8c9b1a2d68fb81008ac6e
#
_entry.id   a2cce06170d8c9b1a2d68fb81008ac6e
#
_cell.length_a   1.000
_cell.length_b   1.000
_cell.length_c   1.000
_cell.angle_alpha   90.00
_cell.angle_beta   90.00
_cell.angle_gamma   90.00
#
_symmetry.space_group_name_H-M   'P 1'
#
loop_
_entity.id
_entity.type
_entity.pdbx_description
1 polymer ?
#
loop_
_entity_poly.entity_id
_entity_poly.type
_entity_poly.pdbx_seq_one_letter_code
_entity_poly.pdbx_strand_id
1 'polypeptide(L)'
;MPARRRPSKPAKSLPLRKSPPLRRTSAPVIDLGDLNERLGYFVRRMQIWIFQDFIRRLARIDISPAQFSVLVVIGANPGLSQSEIAGTLGIERARLVRLLHGLERRSLTQRLPSSADGRRHALQLTRDGQKLLAQAKALAAQHEAALKEKLGGERHKALLEVLREF
;
A
#
# COMPACT_ATOMS: atom_id res chain seq x y z
N MET A 1 -27.20 79.33 -9.46
CA MET A 1 -25.83 79.01 -9.98
C MET A 1 -25.20 77.96 -9.03
N PRO A 2 -25.07 76.68 -9.40
CA PRO A 2 -24.46 75.65 -8.55
C PRO A 2 -22.96 75.61 -8.77
N ALA A 3 -22.22 75.50 -7.67
CA ALA A 3 -20.75 75.53 -7.61
C ALA A 3 -20.16 74.25 -8.26
N ARG A 4 -19.18 74.43 -9.14
CA ARG A 4 -18.39 73.36 -9.79
C ARG A 4 -17.45 72.74 -8.79
N ARG A 5 -17.59 71.44 -8.50
CA ARG A 5 -16.63 70.59 -7.76
C ARG A 5 -15.40 70.34 -8.66
N ARG A 6 -14.21 70.62 -8.12
CA ARG A 6 -12.92 70.28 -8.72
C ARG A 6 -12.69 68.75 -8.64
N PRO A 7 -12.11 68.11 -9.66
CA PRO A 7 -11.76 66.70 -9.62
C PRO A 7 -10.54 66.49 -8.70
N SER A 8 -10.65 65.47 -7.82
CA SER A 8 -9.56 64.99 -6.94
C SER A 8 -8.49 64.26 -7.73
N LYS A 9 -7.23 64.56 -7.47
CA LYS A 9 -6.06 63.88 -8.04
C LYS A 9 -6.03 62.41 -7.65
N PRO A 10 -5.64 61.47 -8.58
CA PRO A 10 -5.52 60.07 -8.27
C PRO A 10 -4.31 59.83 -7.28
N ALA A 11 -4.56 58.98 -6.29
CA ALA A 11 -3.56 58.60 -5.32
C ALA A 11 -2.42 57.78 -6.00
N LYS A 12 -1.17 58.16 -5.75
CA LYS A 12 -0.01 57.42 -6.23
C LYS A 12 0.02 56.04 -5.52
N SER A 13 -0.04 54.96 -6.33
CA SER A 13 0.16 53.59 -5.86
C SER A 13 1.58 53.41 -5.33
N LEU A 14 1.72 53.01 -4.08
CA LEU A 14 3.01 52.62 -3.48
C LEU A 14 3.51 51.34 -4.17
N PRO A 15 4.82 51.22 -4.46
CA PRO A 15 5.37 50.00 -5.04
C PRO A 15 5.32 48.87 -4.02
N LEU A 16 4.75 47.71 -4.46
CA LEU A 16 4.76 46.46 -3.72
C LEU A 16 6.21 46.06 -3.39
N ARG A 17 6.55 46.08 -2.10
CA ARG A 17 7.81 45.52 -1.60
C ARG A 17 7.85 44.03 -1.95
N LYS A 18 8.74 43.63 -2.87
CA LYS A 18 9.04 42.23 -3.15
C LYS A 18 9.60 41.59 -1.87
N SER A 19 8.87 40.62 -1.32
CA SER A 19 9.35 39.79 -0.21
C SER A 19 10.62 39.06 -0.62
N PRO A 20 11.65 39.01 0.24
CA PRO A 20 12.88 38.29 -0.07
C PRO A 20 12.55 36.79 -0.26
N PRO A 21 13.26 36.08 -1.17
CA PRO A 21 13.04 34.66 -1.37
C PRO A 21 13.30 33.92 -0.06
N LEU A 22 12.37 33.10 0.36
CA LEU A 22 12.54 32.19 1.49
C LEU A 22 13.79 31.33 1.22
N ARG A 23 14.85 31.56 2.00
CA ARG A 23 16.01 30.66 2.04
C ARG A 23 15.51 29.27 2.37
N ARG A 24 15.58 28.34 1.41
CA ARG A 24 15.43 26.92 1.67
C ARG A 24 16.59 26.52 2.58
N THR A 25 16.37 26.50 3.89
CA THR A 25 17.27 25.83 4.81
C THR A 25 17.23 24.36 4.45
N SER A 26 18.27 23.84 3.80
CA SER A 26 18.48 22.41 3.68
C SER A 26 18.47 21.85 5.11
N ALA A 27 17.54 20.91 5.35
CA ALA A 27 17.54 20.20 6.63
C ALA A 27 18.97 19.65 6.88
N PRO A 28 19.49 19.71 8.11
CA PRO A 28 20.82 19.20 8.41
C PRO A 28 20.91 17.73 7.94
N VAL A 29 21.97 17.41 7.20
CA VAL A 29 22.26 16.03 6.82
C VAL A 29 22.67 15.31 8.10
N ILE A 30 21.78 14.44 8.60
CA ILE A 30 22.05 13.64 9.79
C ILE A 30 22.93 12.47 9.35
N ASP A 31 24.09 12.32 9.98
CA ASP A 31 24.95 11.16 9.78
C ASP A 31 24.29 9.93 10.41
N LEU A 32 24.19 8.85 9.64
CA LEU A 32 23.63 7.58 10.08
C LEU A 32 24.65 6.69 10.81
N GLY A 33 25.93 7.07 10.83
CA GLY A 33 27.00 6.28 11.44
C GLY A 33 27.02 4.86 10.90
N ASP A 34 27.14 3.87 11.78
CA ASP A 34 27.22 2.44 11.44
C ASP A 34 25.98 1.90 10.71
N LEU A 35 24.85 2.60 10.75
CA LEU A 35 23.66 2.17 10.01
C LEU A 35 23.86 2.18 8.49
N ASN A 36 24.81 2.97 7.98
CA ASN A 36 25.15 3.02 6.55
C ASN A 36 25.67 1.68 6.01
N GLU A 37 26.18 0.81 6.87
CA GLU A 37 26.73 -0.49 6.50
C GLU A 37 25.80 -1.65 6.90
N ARG A 38 24.59 -1.37 7.40
CA ARG A 38 23.67 -2.39 7.90
C ARG A 38 22.59 -2.72 6.88
N LEU A 39 22.68 -3.90 6.25
CA LEU A 39 21.67 -4.38 5.31
C LEU A 39 20.25 -4.32 5.90
N GLY A 40 20.06 -4.82 7.13
CA GLY A 40 18.76 -4.86 7.79
C GLY A 40 18.12 -3.48 7.95
N TYR A 41 18.91 -2.43 8.13
CA TYR A 41 18.42 -1.06 8.17
C TYR A 41 17.82 -0.63 6.84
N PHE A 42 18.50 -0.91 5.72
CA PHE A 42 18.01 -0.55 4.40
C PHE A 42 16.82 -1.40 3.95
N VAL A 43 16.82 -2.71 4.27
CA VAL A 43 15.68 -3.59 4.03
C VAL A 43 14.44 -3.08 4.75
N ARG A 44 14.56 -2.70 6.05
CA ARG A 44 13.46 -2.10 6.79
C ARG A 44 12.97 -0.79 6.16
N ARG A 45 13.87 0.11 5.76
CA ARG A 45 13.48 1.37 5.09
C ARG A 45 12.76 1.13 3.77
N MET A 46 13.27 0.18 2.98
CA MET A 46 12.66 -0.23 1.73
C MET A 46 11.27 -0.83 1.96
N GLN A 47 11.12 -1.71 2.95
CA GLN A 47 9.83 -2.27 3.34
C GLN A 47 8.82 -1.17 3.67
N ILE A 48 9.18 -0.21 4.53
CA ILE A 48 8.28 0.89 4.91
C ILE A 48 7.84 1.66 3.66
N TRP A 49 8.76 2.00 2.77
CA TRP A 49 8.48 2.75 1.56
C TRP A 49 7.56 1.99 0.59
N ILE A 50 7.83 0.70 0.34
CA ILE A 50 7.01 -0.17 -0.52
C ILE A 50 5.60 -0.28 0.05
N PHE A 51 5.48 -0.62 1.33
CA PHE A 51 4.18 -0.86 1.96
C PHE A 51 3.32 0.39 2.12
N GLN A 52 3.90 1.58 2.31
CA GLN A 52 3.14 2.83 2.37
C GLN A 52 2.34 3.08 1.08
N ASP A 53 2.92 2.87 -0.10
CA ASP A 53 2.19 3.04 -1.36
C ASP A 53 1.15 1.92 -1.55
N PHE A 54 1.52 0.67 -1.28
CA PHE A 54 0.62 -0.47 -1.41
C PHE A 54 -0.62 -0.35 -0.51
N ILE A 55 -0.43 0.04 0.75
CA ILE A 55 -1.52 0.30 1.71
C ILE A 55 -2.46 1.38 1.16
N ARG A 56 -1.94 2.52 0.67
CA ARG A 56 -2.77 3.60 0.11
C ARG A 56 -3.60 3.16 -1.08
N ARG A 57 -3.05 2.30 -1.95
CA ARG A 57 -3.78 1.78 -3.12
C ARG A 57 -4.90 0.84 -2.70
N LEU A 58 -4.60 -0.12 -1.82
CA LEU A 58 -5.57 -1.10 -1.34
C LEU A 58 -6.65 -0.49 -0.43
N ALA A 59 -6.37 0.62 0.25
CA ALA A 59 -7.35 1.34 1.05
C ALA A 59 -8.56 1.82 0.24
N ARG A 60 -8.42 2.00 -1.08
CA ARG A 60 -9.52 2.38 -1.99
C ARG A 60 -10.64 1.34 -2.05
N ILE A 61 -10.32 0.09 -1.74
CA ILE A 61 -11.25 -1.04 -1.73
C ILE A 61 -11.36 -1.68 -0.33
N ASP A 62 -10.89 -0.94 0.69
CA ASP A 62 -10.91 -1.36 2.09
C ASP A 62 -10.27 -2.74 2.34
N ILE A 63 -9.06 -2.95 1.79
CA ILE A 63 -8.27 -4.18 1.94
C ILE A 63 -6.88 -3.83 2.47
N SER A 64 -6.43 -4.56 3.48
CA SER A 64 -5.04 -4.50 3.93
C SER A 64 -4.13 -5.39 3.06
N PRO A 65 -2.79 -5.14 3.00
CA PRO A 65 -1.86 -6.04 2.33
C PRO A 65 -1.94 -7.49 2.80
N ALA A 66 -2.14 -7.72 4.10
CA ALA A 66 -2.30 -9.06 4.64
C ALA A 66 -3.58 -9.75 4.15
N GLN A 67 -4.71 -9.03 4.09
CA GLN A 67 -5.95 -9.55 3.51
C GLN A 67 -5.82 -9.83 2.02
N PHE A 68 -5.10 -8.97 1.28
CA PHE A 68 -4.79 -9.20 -0.13
C PHE A 68 -4.05 -10.53 -0.31
N SER A 69 -2.99 -10.79 0.47
CA SER A 69 -2.24 -12.06 0.39
C SER A 69 -3.13 -13.27 0.68
N VAL A 70 -4.01 -13.18 1.70
CA VAL A 70 -4.97 -14.25 2.01
C VAL A 70 -5.93 -14.50 0.84
N LEU A 71 -6.51 -13.45 0.26
CA LEU A 71 -7.41 -13.56 -0.89
C LEU A 71 -6.72 -14.17 -2.12
N VAL A 72 -5.46 -13.79 -2.38
CA VAL A 72 -4.66 -14.34 -3.49
C VAL A 72 -4.44 -15.83 -3.31
N VAL A 73 -4.02 -16.27 -2.12
CA VAL A 73 -3.75 -17.69 -1.84
C VAL A 73 -5.02 -18.53 -1.92
N ILE A 74 -6.14 -18.07 -1.33
CA ILE A 74 -7.43 -18.78 -1.41
C ILE A 74 -7.94 -18.83 -2.86
N GLY A 75 -7.81 -17.74 -3.60
CA GLY A 75 -8.26 -17.66 -4.99
C GLY A 75 -7.47 -18.56 -5.95
N ALA A 76 -6.19 -18.77 -5.69
CA ALA A 76 -5.32 -19.65 -6.46
C ALA A 76 -5.49 -21.13 -6.07
N ASN A 77 -5.92 -21.41 -4.83
CA ASN A 77 -5.98 -22.74 -4.25
C ASN A 77 -7.32 -22.95 -3.50
N PRO A 78 -8.44 -23.08 -4.17
CA PRO A 78 -9.71 -23.33 -3.52
C PRO A 78 -9.68 -24.65 -2.73
N GLY A 79 -10.16 -24.61 -1.50
CA GLY A 79 -10.23 -25.81 -0.67
C GLY A 79 -9.16 -25.95 0.41
N LEU A 80 -8.18 -25.02 0.47
CA LEU A 80 -7.18 -25.04 1.53
C LEU A 80 -7.79 -24.84 2.92
N SER A 81 -7.20 -25.51 3.90
CA SER A 81 -7.48 -25.30 5.32
C SER A 81 -6.78 -24.03 5.84
N GLN A 82 -7.22 -23.54 6.99
CA GLN A 82 -6.57 -22.40 7.64
C GLN A 82 -5.09 -22.68 7.98
N SER A 83 -4.75 -23.90 8.36
CA SER A 83 -3.37 -24.25 8.71
C SER A 83 -2.44 -24.20 7.50
N GLU A 84 -2.91 -24.69 6.34
CA GLU A 84 -2.16 -24.61 5.08
C GLU A 84 -1.93 -23.17 4.65
N ILE A 85 -2.96 -22.31 4.73
CA ILE A 85 -2.82 -20.89 4.38
C ILE A 85 -1.86 -20.17 5.34
N ALA A 86 -1.96 -20.45 6.65
CA ALA A 86 -1.07 -19.84 7.64
C ALA A 86 0.38 -20.24 7.40
N GLY A 87 0.65 -21.52 7.13
CA GLY A 87 1.97 -22.02 6.78
C GLY A 87 2.52 -21.42 5.50
N THR A 88 1.71 -21.38 4.44
CA THR A 88 2.10 -20.78 3.15
C THR A 88 2.48 -19.30 3.27
N LEU A 89 1.74 -18.53 4.09
CA LEU A 89 1.97 -17.11 4.26
C LEU A 89 2.97 -16.75 5.37
N GLY A 90 3.48 -17.77 6.10
CA GLY A 90 4.40 -17.55 7.22
C GLY A 90 3.78 -16.68 8.33
N ILE A 91 2.46 -16.79 8.57
CA ILE A 91 1.75 -15.99 9.57
C ILE A 91 1.19 -16.86 10.69
N GLU A 92 1.12 -16.28 11.88
CA GLU A 92 0.54 -16.94 13.04
C GLU A 92 -0.94 -17.28 12.80
N ARG A 93 -1.37 -18.48 13.21
CA ARG A 93 -2.75 -18.96 13.02
C ARG A 93 -3.80 -18.03 13.62
N ALA A 94 -3.56 -17.49 14.82
CA ALA A 94 -4.46 -16.53 15.44
C ALA A 94 -4.63 -15.23 14.63
N ARG A 95 -3.56 -14.78 13.98
CA ARG A 95 -3.60 -13.64 13.06
C ARG A 95 -4.44 -13.96 11.82
N LEU A 96 -4.25 -15.15 11.21
CA LEU A 96 -5.03 -15.58 10.06
C LEU A 96 -6.52 -15.63 10.39
N VAL A 97 -6.90 -16.20 11.56
CA VAL A 97 -8.30 -16.27 12.00
C VAL A 97 -8.95 -14.88 12.04
N ARG A 98 -8.25 -13.88 12.58
CA ARG A 98 -8.74 -12.48 12.60
C ARG A 98 -8.92 -11.89 11.20
N LEU A 99 -7.99 -12.18 10.29
CA LEU A 99 -8.08 -11.73 8.88
C LEU A 99 -9.29 -12.37 8.19
N LEU A 100 -9.47 -13.68 8.35
CA LEU A 100 -10.59 -14.42 7.77
C LEU A 100 -11.94 -13.93 8.32
N HIS A 101 -12.07 -13.72 9.62
CA HIS A 101 -13.29 -13.14 10.21
C HIS A 101 -13.63 -11.78 9.58
N GLY A 102 -12.63 -10.93 9.32
CA GLY A 102 -12.84 -9.66 8.62
C GLY A 102 -13.37 -9.86 7.19
N LEU A 103 -12.84 -10.83 6.47
CA LEU A 103 -13.25 -11.16 5.10
C LEU A 103 -14.63 -11.85 5.05
N GLU A 104 -14.90 -12.76 5.98
CA GLU A 104 -16.19 -13.46 6.12
C GLU A 104 -17.34 -12.50 6.43
N ARG A 105 -17.13 -11.55 7.37
CA ARG A 105 -18.14 -10.51 7.68
C ARG A 105 -18.50 -9.64 6.47
N ARG A 106 -17.58 -9.52 5.51
CA ARG A 106 -17.80 -8.82 4.23
C ARG A 106 -18.29 -9.75 3.14
N SER A 107 -18.60 -11.00 3.46
CA SER A 107 -19.03 -12.02 2.50
C SER A 107 -18.03 -12.24 1.35
N LEU A 108 -16.73 -12.07 1.58
CA LEU A 108 -15.68 -12.23 0.57
C LEU A 108 -15.13 -13.66 0.53
N THR A 109 -15.16 -14.35 1.67
CA THR A 109 -14.74 -15.74 1.81
C THR A 109 -15.84 -16.56 2.49
N GLN A 110 -15.87 -17.84 2.21
CA GLN A 110 -16.80 -18.82 2.81
C GLN A 110 -16.07 -20.09 3.17
N ARG A 111 -16.65 -20.81 4.14
CA ARG A 111 -16.18 -22.14 4.56
C ARG A 111 -17.15 -23.19 4.01
N LEU A 112 -16.61 -24.17 3.33
CA LEU A 112 -17.37 -25.32 2.88
C LEU A 112 -16.91 -26.56 3.63
N PRO A 113 -17.78 -27.56 3.83
CA PRO A 113 -17.34 -28.88 4.29
C PRO A 113 -16.29 -29.42 3.34
N SER A 114 -15.16 -29.93 3.86
CA SER A 114 -14.16 -30.58 3.01
C SER A 114 -14.70 -31.91 2.54
N SER A 115 -14.59 -32.18 1.23
CA SER A 115 -14.99 -33.46 0.62
C SER A 115 -14.09 -34.63 1.08
N ALA A 116 -12.86 -34.33 1.53
CA ALA A 116 -11.89 -35.35 1.92
C ALA A 116 -11.93 -35.67 3.44
N ASP A 117 -12.34 -34.70 4.28
CA ASP A 117 -12.48 -34.89 5.71
C ASP A 117 -13.53 -33.89 6.23
N GLY A 118 -14.72 -34.42 6.56
CA GLY A 118 -15.85 -33.60 7.03
C GLY A 118 -15.59 -32.79 8.29
N ARG A 119 -14.46 -33.00 8.99
CA ARG A 119 -14.00 -32.20 10.12
C ARG A 119 -13.18 -30.97 9.73
N ARG A 120 -12.77 -30.87 8.46
CA ARG A 120 -11.98 -29.74 7.95
C ARG A 120 -12.87 -28.82 7.12
N HIS A 121 -12.70 -27.54 7.33
CA HIS A 121 -13.39 -26.53 6.52
C HIS A 121 -12.47 -26.06 5.39
N ALA A 122 -12.92 -26.25 4.17
CA ALA A 122 -12.29 -25.76 2.96
C ALA A 122 -12.62 -24.27 2.79
N LEU A 123 -11.62 -23.43 2.62
CA LEU A 123 -11.81 -22.00 2.36
C LEU A 123 -11.93 -21.75 0.86
N GLN A 124 -12.90 -20.91 0.50
CA GLN A 124 -13.13 -20.48 -0.88
C GLN A 124 -13.51 -19.00 -0.92
N LEU A 125 -13.25 -18.37 -2.07
CA LEU A 125 -13.78 -17.05 -2.36
C LEU A 125 -15.24 -17.15 -2.77
N THR A 126 -16.07 -16.22 -2.30
CA THR A 126 -17.40 -16.00 -2.85
C THR A 126 -17.30 -15.31 -4.22
N ARG A 127 -18.42 -15.13 -4.92
CA ARG A 127 -18.48 -14.35 -6.16
C ARG A 127 -18.00 -12.91 -5.94
N ASP A 128 -18.36 -12.30 -4.82
CA ASP A 128 -17.93 -10.94 -4.48
C ASP A 128 -16.46 -10.89 -4.04
N GLY A 129 -15.98 -11.93 -3.36
CA GLY A 129 -14.55 -12.12 -3.09
C GLY A 129 -13.71 -12.23 -4.36
N GLN A 130 -14.18 -12.94 -5.38
CA GLN A 130 -13.51 -13.04 -6.69
C GLN A 130 -13.45 -11.68 -7.40
N LYS A 131 -14.56 -10.92 -7.41
CA LYS A 131 -14.60 -9.57 -7.99
C LYS A 131 -13.64 -8.63 -7.29
N LEU A 132 -13.66 -8.64 -5.95
CA LEU A 132 -12.77 -7.81 -5.15
C LEU A 132 -11.29 -8.19 -5.37
N LEU A 133 -10.98 -9.47 -5.44
CA LEU A 133 -9.62 -9.95 -5.75
C LEU A 133 -9.16 -9.48 -7.13
N ALA A 134 -10.02 -9.46 -8.14
CA ALA A 134 -9.67 -8.92 -9.46
C ALA A 134 -9.31 -7.43 -9.38
N GLN A 135 -10.09 -6.63 -8.66
CA GLN A 135 -9.78 -5.21 -8.41
C GLN A 135 -8.46 -5.05 -7.63
N ALA A 136 -8.27 -5.85 -6.58
CA ALA A 136 -7.04 -5.80 -5.79
C ALA A 136 -5.79 -6.16 -6.60
N LYS A 137 -5.88 -7.17 -7.48
CA LYS A 137 -4.81 -7.54 -8.42
C LYS A 137 -4.47 -6.42 -9.39
N ALA A 138 -5.46 -5.69 -9.90
CA ALA A 138 -5.21 -4.53 -10.76
C ALA A 138 -4.45 -3.41 -10.02
N LEU A 139 -4.82 -3.13 -8.77
CA LEU A 139 -4.11 -2.15 -7.93
C LEU A 139 -2.69 -2.62 -7.58
N ALA A 140 -2.52 -3.91 -7.31
CA ALA A 140 -1.20 -4.50 -7.07
C ALA A 140 -0.31 -4.42 -8.32
N ALA A 141 -0.84 -4.65 -9.52
CA ALA A 141 -0.10 -4.50 -10.76
C ALA A 141 0.35 -3.05 -11.01
N GLN A 142 -0.50 -2.07 -10.71
CA GLN A 142 -0.13 -0.65 -10.78
C GLN A 142 0.98 -0.30 -9.76
N HIS A 143 0.90 -0.85 -8.55
CA HIS A 143 1.94 -0.70 -7.55
C HIS A 143 3.27 -1.27 -8.03
N GLU A 144 3.26 -2.50 -8.54
CA GLU A 144 4.44 -3.20 -9.06
C GLU A 144 5.09 -2.45 -10.23
N ALA A 145 4.28 -1.92 -11.15
CA ALA A 145 4.77 -1.09 -12.25
C ALA A 145 5.50 0.17 -11.74
N ALA A 146 4.95 0.84 -10.72
CA ALA A 146 5.57 2.01 -10.11
C ALA A 146 6.89 1.66 -9.39
N LEU A 147 6.97 0.51 -8.74
CA LEU A 147 8.22 0.00 -8.14
C LEU A 147 9.27 -0.25 -9.22
N LYS A 148 8.90 -0.94 -10.29
CA LYS A 148 9.79 -1.24 -11.42
C LYS A 148 10.31 0.03 -12.11
N GLU A 149 9.45 1.03 -12.29
CA GLU A 149 9.85 2.34 -12.84
C GLU A 149 10.87 3.03 -11.93
N LYS A 150 10.63 3.05 -10.62
CA LYS A 150 11.50 3.74 -9.66
C LYS A 150 12.83 3.04 -9.40
N LEU A 151 12.85 1.72 -9.37
CA LEU A 151 14.06 0.92 -9.15
C LEU A 151 14.89 0.73 -10.43
N GLY A 152 14.24 0.79 -11.58
CA GLY A 152 14.78 0.30 -12.85
C GLY A 152 14.54 -1.21 -13.01
N GLY A 153 14.25 -1.66 -14.25
CA GLY A 153 13.86 -3.04 -14.54
C GLY A 153 14.84 -4.10 -14.06
N GLU A 154 16.12 -3.91 -14.34
CA GLU A 154 17.19 -4.87 -13.98
C GLU A 154 17.37 -4.98 -12.45
N ARG A 155 17.40 -3.86 -11.74
CA ARG A 155 17.53 -3.87 -10.27
C ARG A 155 16.31 -4.50 -9.60
N HIS A 156 15.11 -4.22 -10.11
CA HIS A 156 13.88 -4.82 -9.63
C HIS A 156 13.90 -6.34 -9.79
N LYS A 157 14.33 -6.85 -10.97
CA LYS A 157 14.45 -8.27 -11.24
C LYS A 157 15.49 -8.93 -10.32
N ALA A 158 16.68 -8.38 -10.21
CA ALA A 158 17.75 -8.90 -9.34
C ALA A 158 17.30 -8.95 -7.86
N LEU A 159 16.60 -7.92 -7.38
CA LEU A 159 16.09 -7.90 -6.02
C LEU A 159 15.03 -8.99 -5.78
N LEU A 160 14.13 -9.22 -6.74
CA LEU A 160 13.15 -10.31 -6.64
C LEU A 160 13.82 -11.69 -6.62
N GLU A 161 14.86 -11.90 -7.42
CA GLU A 161 15.63 -13.15 -7.45
C GLU A 161 16.23 -13.42 -6.08
N VAL A 162 16.96 -12.45 -5.51
CA VAL A 162 17.55 -12.59 -4.16
C VAL A 162 16.50 -12.85 -3.08
N LEU A 163 15.38 -12.09 -3.08
CA LEU A 163 14.36 -12.21 -2.05
C LEU A 163 13.53 -13.51 -2.11
N ARG A 164 13.56 -14.24 -3.23
CA ARG A 164 12.89 -15.53 -3.37
C ARG A 164 13.64 -16.71 -2.75
N GLU A 165 14.92 -16.50 -2.42
CA GLU A 165 15.77 -17.52 -1.79
C GLU A 165 15.51 -17.65 -0.26
N PHE A 166 14.75 -16.70 0.32
CA PHE A 166 14.34 -16.65 1.73
C PHE A 166 12.85 -16.92 1.90
#